data_c0681faf5c21b9274a169864be03c2ac
#
_entry.id   c0681faf5c21b9274a169864be03c2ac
#
_cell.length_a   1.000
_cell.length_b   1.000
_cell.length_c   1.000
_cell.angle_alpha   90.00
_cell.angle_beta   90.00
_cell.angle_gamma   90.00
#
_symmetry.space_group_name_H-M   'P 1'
#
loop_
_entity.id
_entity.type
_entity.pdbx_description
1 polymer ?
#
loop_
_entity_poly.entity_id
_entity_poly.type
_entity_poly.pdbx_seq_one_letter_code
_entity_poly.pdbx_strand_id
1 'polypeptide(L)'
;TYLNALAAKDPSKAPLAPNVRFTEDSKDLKIGEGFWKTATKIGDYRQDFIDVKEQQVATHVVMEAGPATVLFTARLKVADNKITEIETLVSPRNNGLGNFIILPDIGIEPPANQKNSREQVLRAADYYPKGLTIGSFDRADAPFAKDAFRIENGSVMAGAGCGRGGPGMANNGKAPAAPAAGKGPSATSPQDVAGCLDIKTQRIIEHPDLTKSVVLVDEEQGTALLWMNFGDTGSYGAGNALVVYEAFKVYGNQMHVVQAFMKVLPKDTKRGWGTTRRGAE
;
A
#
# COMPACT_ATOMS: atom_id res chain seq x y z
N THR A 1 8.37 6.48 -18.23
CA THR A 1 8.13 5.81 -19.54
C THR A 1 6.94 4.86 -19.46
N TYR A 2 6.92 3.83 -18.56
CA TYR A 2 5.83 2.83 -18.47
C TYR A 2 4.44 3.45 -18.24
N LEU A 3 4.28 4.32 -17.25
CA LEU A 3 2.99 4.98 -16.97
C LEU A 3 2.47 5.82 -18.14
N ASN A 4 3.38 6.49 -18.89
CA ASN A 4 3.00 7.25 -20.08
C ASN A 4 2.52 6.33 -21.22
N ALA A 5 3.18 5.18 -21.40
CA ALA A 5 2.76 4.17 -22.37
C ALA A 5 1.37 3.60 -22.00
N LEU A 6 1.15 3.31 -20.70
CA LEU A 6 -0.12 2.83 -20.15
C LEU A 6 -1.25 3.85 -20.38
N ALA A 7 -1.04 5.13 -20.05
CA ALA A 7 -2.01 6.20 -20.26
C ALA A 7 -2.31 6.43 -21.76
N ALA A 8 -1.32 6.24 -22.62
CA ALA A 8 -1.49 6.30 -24.08
C ALA A 8 -2.14 5.02 -24.67
N LYS A 9 -2.34 3.96 -23.86
CA LYS A 9 -2.82 2.65 -24.30
C LYS A 9 -1.94 2.02 -25.39
N ASP A 10 -0.66 2.33 -25.37
CA ASP A 10 0.28 1.94 -26.41
C ASP A 10 1.52 1.24 -25.79
N PRO A 11 1.51 -0.09 -25.71
CA PRO A 11 2.63 -0.85 -25.15
C PRO A 11 3.95 -0.64 -25.91
N SER A 12 3.92 -0.27 -27.19
CA SER A 12 5.12 -0.07 -28.01
C SER A 12 5.98 1.10 -27.52
N LYS A 13 5.38 2.02 -26.73
CA LYS A 13 6.07 3.17 -26.12
C LYS A 13 6.81 2.82 -24.82
N ALA A 14 6.66 1.59 -24.31
CA ALA A 14 7.41 1.10 -23.16
C ALA A 14 8.56 0.17 -23.63
N PRO A 15 9.74 0.21 -22.99
CA PRO A 15 10.86 -0.65 -23.34
C PRO A 15 10.65 -2.08 -22.81
N LEU A 16 9.66 -2.79 -23.34
CA LEU A 16 9.31 -4.13 -22.88
C LEU A 16 10.28 -5.17 -23.46
N ALA A 17 10.62 -6.17 -22.64
CA ALA A 17 11.30 -7.38 -23.13
C ALA A 17 10.31 -8.23 -23.96
N PRO A 18 10.79 -9.00 -24.96
CA PRO A 18 9.91 -9.83 -25.79
C PRO A 18 9.06 -10.84 -25.01
N ASN A 19 9.59 -11.31 -23.88
CA ASN A 19 8.97 -12.30 -22.99
C ASN A 19 8.56 -11.71 -21.65
N VAL A 20 8.22 -10.41 -21.60
CA VAL A 20 7.79 -9.76 -20.37
C VAL A 20 6.60 -10.51 -19.74
N ARG A 21 6.70 -10.84 -18.45
CA ARG A 21 5.59 -11.38 -17.68
C ARG A 21 4.80 -10.24 -17.06
N PHE A 22 3.49 -10.27 -17.20
CA PHE A 22 2.58 -9.26 -16.65
C PHE A 22 1.50 -9.89 -15.79
N THR A 23 1.31 -9.34 -14.58
CA THR A 23 0.18 -9.68 -13.71
C THR A 23 -0.58 -8.42 -13.30
N GLU A 24 -1.90 -8.51 -13.24
CA GLU A 24 -2.79 -7.50 -12.68
C GLU A 24 -3.70 -8.16 -11.65
N ASP A 25 -3.79 -7.59 -10.45
CA ASP A 25 -4.54 -8.15 -9.33
C ASP A 25 -4.17 -9.64 -9.08
N SER A 26 -2.89 -9.95 -9.16
CA SER A 26 -2.30 -11.29 -9.02
C SER A 26 -2.70 -12.32 -10.11
N LYS A 27 -3.27 -11.89 -11.23
CA LYS A 27 -3.62 -12.76 -12.36
C LYS A 27 -2.70 -12.48 -13.54
N ASP A 28 -2.18 -13.56 -14.18
CA ASP A 28 -1.39 -13.41 -15.41
C ASP A 28 -2.30 -12.87 -16.54
N LEU A 29 -1.83 -11.82 -17.21
CA LEU A 29 -2.47 -11.17 -18.36
C LEU A 29 -1.46 -10.98 -19.50
N LYS A 30 -1.98 -10.74 -20.69
CA LYS A 30 -1.17 -10.30 -21.83
C LYS A 30 -1.00 -8.77 -21.80
N ILE A 31 0.13 -8.29 -22.26
CA ILE A 31 0.35 -6.87 -22.46
C ILE A 31 -0.75 -6.28 -23.35
N GLY A 32 -1.29 -5.13 -22.94
CA GLY A 32 -2.43 -4.50 -23.60
C GLY A 32 -3.80 -4.94 -23.05
N GLU A 33 -3.83 -5.91 -22.13
CA GLU A 33 -5.07 -6.31 -21.43
C GLU A 33 -5.22 -5.59 -20.09
N GLY A 34 -6.34 -5.81 -19.40
CA GLY A 34 -6.65 -5.24 -18.11
C GLY A 34 -6.67 -3.70 -18.14
N PHE A 35 -5.99 -3.06 -17.21
CA PHE A 35 -5.96 -1.61 -17.07
C PHE A 35 -5.37 -0.87 -18.29
N TRP A 36 -4.55 -1.55 -19.10
CA TRP A 36 -4.07 -1.02 -20.39
C TRP A 36 -5.20 -0.55 -21.31
N LYS A 37 -6.37 -1.19 -21.24
CA LYS A 37 -7.52 -0.83 -22.09
C LYS A 37 -8.24 0.43 -21.62
N THR A 38 -8.15 0.77 -20.33
CA THR A 38 -8.99 1.80 -19.70
C THR A 38 -8.22 3.00 -19.17
N ALA A 39 -6.93 2.88 -18.87
CA ALA A 39 -6.10 3.99 -18.39
C ALA A 39 -6.13 5.16 -19.39
N THR A 40 -6.24 6.40 -18.88
CA THR A 40 -6.34 7.59 -19.73
C THR A 40 -5.35 8.70 -19.36
N LYS A 41 -4.99 8.81 -18.07
CA LYS A 41 -4.11 9.88 -17.60
C LYS A 41 -3.43 9.50 -16.28
N ILE A 42 -2.24 10.04 -16.05
CA ILE A 42 -1.58 10.03 -14.74
C ILE A 42 -2.12 11.21 -13.95
N GLY A 43 -2.65 10.95 -12.74
CA GLY A 43 -3.14 11.99 -11.84
C GLY A 43 -2.02 12.70 -11.08
N ASP A 44 -2.41 13.54 -10.12
CA ASP A 44 -1.50 14.47 -9.45
C ASP A 44 -0.64 13.82 -8.34
N TYR A 45 -1.01 12.61 -7.88
CA TYR A 45 -0.22 11.89 -6.88
C TYR A 45 0.61 10.79 -7.52
N ARG A 46 1.90 10.78 -7.22
CA ARG A 46 2.83 9.70 -7.57
C ARG A 46 3.96 9.62 -6.56
N GLN A 47 4.21 8.43 -6.07
CA GLN A 47 5.34 8.09 -5.22
C GLN A 47 6.07 6.90 -5.83
N ASP A 48 7.34 7.09 -6.16
CA ASP A 48 8.21 6.04 -6.70
C ASP A 48 9.13 5.49 -5.62
N PHE A 49 9.44 4.20 -5.71
CA PHE A 49 10.37 3.45 -4.88
C PHE A 49 11.37 2.75 -5.79
N ILE A 50 12.68 2.87 -5.52
CA ILE A 50 13.73 2.37 -6.42
C ILE A 50 14.65 1.42 -5.65
N ASP A 51 14.66 0.16 -6.04
CA ASP A 51 15.59 -0.85 -5.55
C ASP A 51 16.69 -1.10 -6.60
N VAL A 52 17.77 -0.34 -6.47
CA VAL A 52 18.90 -0.41 -7.41
C VAL A 52 19.56 -1.79 -7.37
N LYS A 53 19.67 -2.39 -6.16
CA LYS A 53 20.32 -3.69 -5.96
C LYS A 53 19.58 -4.82 -6.68
N GLU A 54 18.25 -4.82 -6.61
CA GLU A 54 17.40 -5.83 -7.24
C GLU A 54 16.90 -5.41 -8.62
N GLN A 55 17.34 -4.24 -9.12
CA GLN A 55 16.91 -3.70 -10.43
C GLN A 55 15.39 -3.61 -10.54
N GLN A 56 14.72 -3.14 -9.50
CA GLN A 56 13.29 -2.99 -9.43
C GLN A 56 12.89 -1.55 -9.17
N VAL A 57 11.73 -1.17 -9.68
CA VAL A 57 11.06 0.08 -9.35
C VAL A 57 9.58 -0.22 -9.10
N ALA A 58 9.01 0.44 -8.10
CA ALA A 58 7.58 0.42 -7.88
C ALA A 58 7.04 1.84 -7.74
N THR A 59 5.74 1.98 -7.89
CA THR A 59 5.06 3.26 -7.72
C THR A 59 3.69 3.07 -7.08
N HIS A 60 3.34 3.96 -6.16
CA HIS A 60 1.96 4.27 -5.80
C HIS A 60 1.56 5.51 -6.58
N VAL A 61 0.55 5.42 -7.42
CA VAL A 61 0.14 6.52 -8.28
C VAL A 61 -1.38 6.58 -8.42
N VAL A 62 -1.90 7.80 -8.51
CA VAL A 62 -3.28 8.02 -8.91
C VAL A 62 -3.34 8.05 -10.43
N MET A 63 -4.23 7.26 -11.00
CA MET A 63 -4.49 7.21 -12.44
C MET A 63 -5.95 7.57 -12.71
N GLU A 64 -6.26 7.97 -13.93
CA GLU A 64 -7.62 8.13 -14.44
C GLU A 64 -7.96 7.03 -15.44
N ALA A 65 -9.22 6.58 -15.44
CA ALA A 65 -9.78 5.64 -16.39
C ALA A 65 -11.15 6.16 -16.84
N GLY A 66 -11.17 7.07 -17.82
CA GLY A 66 -12.35 7.84 -18.17
C GLY A 66 -12.82 8.69 -16.97
N PRO A 67 -14.06 8.53 -16.48
CA PRO A 67 -14.56 9.29 -15.33
C PRO A 67 -14.08 8.72 -13.97
N ALA A 68 -13.49 7.52 -13.95
CA ALA A 68 -13.08 6.86 -12.72
C ALA A 68 -11.66 7.26 -12.33
N THR A 69 -11.44 7.50 -11.03
CA THR A 69 -10.12 7.61 -10.43
C THR A 69 -9.66 6.23 -9.94
N VAL A 70 -8.39 5.91 -10.14
CA VAL A 70 -7.82 4.61 -9.81
C VAL A 70 -6.58 4.80 -8.95
N LEU A 71 -6.55 4.14 -7.80
CA LEU A 71 -5.32 3.95 -7.05
C LEU A 71 -4.57 2.78 -7.68
N PHE A 72 -3.41 3.07 -8.20
CA PHE A 72 -2.64 2.14 -9.00
C PHE A 72 -1.27 1.89 -8.38
N THR A 73 -0.95 0.63 -8.16
CA THR A 73 0.41 0.22 -7.81
C THR A 73 0.99 -0.55 -8.98
N ALA A 74 2.22 -0.23 -9.34
CA ALA A 74 2.99 -1.04 -10.30
C ALA A 74 4.37 -1.34 -9.73
N ARG A 75 4.84 -2.58 -9.87
CA ARG A 75 6.24 -2.97 -9.73
C ARG A 75 6.76 -3.43 -11.07
N LEU A 76 7.94 -2.95 -11.43
CA LEU A 76 8.64 -3.32 -12.65
C LEU A 76 10.01 -3.89 -12.29
N LYS A 77 10.42 -4.98 -12.93
CA LYS A 77 11.82 -5.42 -12.95
C LYS A 77 12.45 -5.04 -14.27
N VAL A 78 13.65 -4.51 -14.18
CA VAL A 78 14.39 -4.01 -15.36
C VAL A 78 15.70 -4.81 -15.50
N ALA A 79 15.94 -5.38 -16.66
CA ALA A 79 17.20 -5.99 -17.02
C ALA A 79 17.58 -5.54 -18.43
N ASP A 80 18.85 -5.23 -18.67
CA ASP A 80 19.38 -4.78 -19.97
C ASP A 80 18.53 -3.63 -20.58
N ASN A 81 18.16 -2.65 -19.77
CA ASN A 81 17.30 -1.53 -20.15
C ASN A 81 15.90 -1.93 -20.68
N LYS A 82 15.44 -3.14 -20.39
CA LYS A 82 14.11 -3.65 -20.73
C LYS A 82 13.32 -4.01 -19.49
N ILE A 83 12.02 -3.78 -19.53
CA ILE A 83 11.09 -4.24 -18.50
C ILE A 83 10.82 -5.72 -18.75
N THR A 84 11.24 -6.55 -17.80
CA THR A 84 11.11 -8.02 -17.89
C THR A 84 9.93 -8.55 -17.08
N GLU A 85 9.52 -7.78 -16.06
CA GLU A 85 8.38 -8.13 -15.21
C GLU A 85 7.53 -6.91 -14.92
N ILE A 86 6.21 -7.09 -14.92
CA ILE A 86 5.22 -6.09 -14.55
C ILE A 86 4.23 -6.74 -13.58
N GLU A 87 4.06 -6.14 -12.43
CA GLU A 87 3.10 -6.57 -11.41
C GLU A 87 2.28 -5.36 -10.99
N THR A 88 0.95 -5.44 -11.05
CA THR A 88 0.07 -4.31 -10.78
C THR A 88 -1.09 -4.65 -9.85
N LEU A 89 -1.54 -3.65 -9.09
CA LEU A 89 -2.82 -3.64 -8.37
C LEU A 89 -3.64 -2.46 -8.87
N VAL A 90 -4.89 -2.72 -9.27
CA VAL A 90 -5.80 -1.72 -9.82
C VAL A 90 -7.00 -1.58 -8.91
N SER A 91 -7.08 -0.48 -8.17
CA SER A 91 -8.16 -0.21 -7.20
C SER A 91 -9.00 0.99 -7.64
N PRO A 92 -10.10 0.78 -8.38
CA PRO A 92 -10.98 1.85 -8.82
C PRO A 92 -11.70 2.52 -7.65
N ARG A 93 -11.85 3.85 -7.74
CA ARG A 93 -12.58 4.71 -6.79
C ARG A 93 -13.74 5.36 -7.51
N ASN A 94 -14.92 4.76 -7.42
CA ASN A 94 -16.11 5.21 -8.15
C ASN A 94 -16.60 6.61 -7.72
N ASN A 95 -16.27 7.04 -6.50
CA ASN A 95 -16.67 8.34 -5.93
C ASN A 95 -15.52 9.36 -5.94
N GLY A 96 -14.51 9.17 -6.80
CA GLY A 96 -13.30 9.99 -6.83
C GLY A 96 -12.40 9.77 -5.61
N LEU A 97 -11.42 10.66 -5.41
CA LEU A 97 -10.46 10.56 -4.31
C LEU A 97 -11.00 11.08 -2.97
N GLY A 98 -12.11 11.85 -3.00
CA GLY A 98 -12.54 12.57 -1.80
C GLY A 98 -11.43 13.48 -1.27
N ASN A 99 -11.16 13.40 0.03
CA ASN A 99 -10.05 14.13 0.65
C ASN A 99 -8.76 13.27 0.64
N PHE A 100 -8.31 12.82 -0.52
CA PHE A 100 -7.07 12.07 -0.64
C PHE A 100 -5.91 12.90 -0.10
N ILE A 101 -5.21 12.36 0.90
CA ILE A 101 -4.09 13.04 1.51
C ILE A 101 -2.82 12.67 0.77
N ILE A 102 -2.15 13.68 0.24
CA ILE A 102 -0.83 13.57 -0.36
C ILE A 102 0.19 13.69 0.76
N LEU A 103 1.06 12.70 0.85
CA LEU A 103 2.15 12.69 1.82
C LEU A 103 3.46 12.95 1.09
N PRO A 104 4.10 14.10 1.33
CA PRO A 104 5.42 14.37 0.79
C PRO A 104 6.52 13.52 1.46
N ASP A 105 6.32 13.13 2.72
CA ASP A 105 7.42 12.66 3.57
C ASP A 105 7.89 11.23 3.26
N ILE A 106 7.06 10.38 2.62
CA ILE A 106 7.48 9.00 2.33
C ILE A 106 8.62 8.95 1.30
N GLY A 107 8.68 9.91 0.37
CA GLY A 107 9.71 10.02 -0.66
C GLY A 107 10.94 10.83 -0.28
N ILE A 108 10.96 11.45 0.92
CA ILE A 108 12.10 12.26 1.36
C ILE A 108 13.21 11.35 1.87
N GLU A 109 14.45 11.62 1.46
CA GLU A 109 15.63 10.92 1.96
C GLU A 109 15.80 11.16 3.47
N PRO A 110 16.03 10.10 4.27
CA PRO A 110 16.30 10.26 5.70
C PRO A 110 17.54 11.08 5.97
N PRO A 111 17.64 11.76 7.14
CA PRO A 111 18.88 12.38 7.57
C PRO A 111 20.03 11.38 7.55
N ALA A 112 21.21 11.80 7.08
CA ALA A 112 22.36 10.90 6.86
C ALA A 112 22.76 10.09 8.11
N ASN A 113 22.65 10.70 9.30
CA ASN A 113 22.93 10.04 10.59
C ASN A 113 21.82 9.13 11.10
N GLN A 114 20.69 9.03 10.39
CA GLN A 114 19.55 8.19 10.74
C GLN A 114 19.23 7.15 9.66
N LYS A 115 20.00 7.10 8.57
CA LYS A 115 19.82 6.09 7.53
C LYS A 115 19.99 4.68 8.12
N ASN A 116 19.11 3.79 7.70
CA ASN A 116 19.17 2.39 8.05
C ASN A 116 19.69 1.53 6.89
N SER A 117 20.38 0.43 7.21
CA SER A 117 20.71 -0.57 6.21
C SER A 117 19.44 -1.27 5.69
N ARG A 118 19.55 -1.93 4.54
CA ARG A 118 18.46 -2.74 3.96
C ARG A 118 17.85 -3.72 4.96
N GLU A 119 18.71 -4.42 5.71
CA GLU A 119 18.31 -5.40 6.72
C GLU A 119 17.57 -4.74 7.89
N GLN A 120 18.00 -3.55 8.31
CA GLN A 120 17.34 -2.79 9.37
C GLN A 120 15.97 -2.29 8.92
N VAL A 121 15.85 -1.78 7.67
CA VAL A 121 14.56 -1.37 7.10
C VAL A 121 13.59 -2.54 7.04
N LEU A 122 14.02 -3.70 6.50
CA LEU A 122 13.19 -4.90 6.43
C LEU A 122 12.79 -5.41 7.82
N ARG A 123 13.73 -5.41 8.78
CA ARG A 123 13.46 -5.85 10.15
C ARG A 123 12.39 -4.98 10.82
N ALA A 124 12.50 -3.66 10.67
CA ALA A 124 11.52 -2.74 11.24
C ALA A 124 10.15 -2.91 10.59
N ALA A 125 10.09 -2.98 9.26
CA ALA A 125 8.83 -3.18 8.52
C ALA A 125 8.15 -4.50 8.87
N ASP A 126 8.94 -5.54 9.19
CA ASP A 126 8.44 -6.89 9.49
C ASP A 126 7.62 -6.98 10.80
N TYR A 127 7.81 -6.05 11.72
CA TYR A 127 6.97 -5.96 12.93
C TYR A 127 5.52 -5.59 12.62
N TYR A 128 5.26 -4.90 11.51
CA TYR A 128 3.90 -4.51 11.15
C TYR A 128 3.00 -5.70 10.81
N PRO A 129 3.34 -6.60 9.88
CA PRO A 129 2.54 -7.81 9.64
C PRO A 129 2.47 -8.73 10.87
N LYS A 130 3.49 -8.77 11.73
CA LYS A 130 3.41 -9.48 13.02
C LYS A 130 2.34 -8.89 13.93
N GLY A 131 2.31 -7.55 14.04
CA GLY A 131 1.28 -6.86 14.81
C GLY A 131 -0.12 -7.11 14.28
N LEU A 132 -0.31 -7.09 12.97
CA LEU A 132 -1.59 -7.43 12.32
C LEU A 132 -1.99 -8.89 12.61
N THR A 133 -1.04 -9.83 12.54
CA THR A 133 -1.32 -11.25 12.80
C THR A 133 -1.86 -11.51 14.20
N ILE A 134 -1.37 -10.78 15.20
CA ILE A 134 -1.77 -10.95 16.61
C ILE A 134 -2.77 -9.88 17.11
N GLY A 135 -3.23 -9.00 16.22
CA GLY A 135 -4.20 -7.94 16.53
C GLY A 135 -3.67 -6.83 17.45
N SER A 136 -2.33 -6.63 17.52
CA SER A 136 -1.74 -5.61 18.40
C SER A 136 -0.32 -5.24 17.99
N PHE A 137 -0.10 -3.99 17.64
CA PHE A 137 1.24 -3.47 17.37
C PHE A 137 2.07 -3.31 18.65
N ASP A 138 1.43 -3.01 19.78
CA ASP A 138 2.11 -2.89 21.06
C ASP A 138 2.64 -4.24 21.54
N ARG A 139 1.83 -5.30 21.49
CA ARG A 139 2.26 -6.67 21.83
C ARG A 139 3.33 -7.22 20.87
N ALA A 140 3.34 -6.76 19.63
CA ALA A 140 4.38 -7.09 18.66
C ALA A 140 5.67 -6.30 18.89
N ASP A 141 5.65 -5.32 19.80
CA ASP A 141 6.73 -4.35 20.01
C ASP A 141 7.18 -3.63 18.73
N ALA A 142 6.20 -3.27 17.89
CA ALA A 142 6.46 -2.60 16.62
C ALA A 142 7.18 -1.26 16.86
N PRO A 143 8.31 -1.01 16.18
CA PRO A 143 9.17 0.15 16.46
C PRO A 143 8.63 1.41 15.76
N PHE A 144 7.46 1.88 16.13
CA PHE A 144 6.92 3.14 15.61
C PHE A 144 7.59 4.35 16.25
N ALA A 145 7.87 5.38 15.43
CA ALA A 145 8.21 6.70 15.91
C ALA A 145 6.97 7.31 16.61
N LYS A 146 7.23 8.25 17.56
CA LYS A 146 6.15 8.89 18.33
C LYS A 146 5.15 9.66 17.47
N ASP A 147 5.61 10.18 16.34
CA ASP A 147 4.85 10.96 15.37
C ASP A 147 4.45 10.11 14.12
N ALA A 148 4.62 8.80 14.22
CA ALA A 148 4.27 7.89 13.13
C ALA A 148 2.78 7.97 12.77
N PHE A 149 2.50 7.82 11.47
CA PHE A 149 1.12 7.79 11.00
C PHE A 149 0.92 6.73 9.91
N ARG A 150 -0.34 6.33 9.72
CA ARG A 150 -0.76 5.35 8.73
C ARG A 150 -1.81 5.93 7.80
N ILE A 151 -1.60 5.74 6.50
CA ILE A 151 -2.54 6.12 5.45
C ILE A 151 -2.94 4.91 4.63
N GLU A 152 -4.23 4.73 4.45
CA GLU A 152 -4.83 3.67 3.66
C GLU A 152 -5.70 4.27 2.56
N ASN A 153 -5.36 3.98 1.31
CA ASN A 153 -6.07 4.52 0.13
C ASN A 153 -6.31 6.04 0.22
N GLY A 154 -5.33 6.78 0.75
CA GLY A 154 -5.37 8.24 0.87
C GLY A 154 -6.09 8.79 2.12
N SER A 155 -6.55 7.95 3.03
CA SER A 155 -7.17 8.35 4.30
C SER A 155 -6.22 8.09 5.48
N VAL A 156 -6.07 9.07 6.39
CA VAL A 156 -5.25 8.89 7.61
C VAL A 156 -6.01 7.99 8.58
N MET A 157 -5.47 6.81 8.82
CA MET A 157 -6.06 5.78 9.68
C MET A 157 -5.45 5.74 11.07
N ALA A 158 -4.25 6.27 11.25
CA ALA A 158 -3.61 6.44 12.56
C ALA A 158 -2.60 7.59 12.52
N GLY A 159 -2.33 8.18 13.69
CA GLY A 159 -1.40 9.30 13.85
C GLY A 159 -2.06 10.66 13.68
N ALA A 160 -1.24 11.70 13.56
CA ALA A 160 -1.72 13.08 13.41
C ALA A 160 -2.62 13.23 12.18
N GLY A 161 -3.82 13.79 12.38
CA GLY A 161 -4.82 13.91 11.30
C GLY A 161 -5.73 12.72 11.13
N CYS A 162 -5.65 11.71 11.99
CA CYS A 162 -6.58 10.59 12.01
C CYS A 162 -8.03 11.06 11.97
N GLY A 163 -8.84 10.41 11.14
CA GLY A 163 -10.21 10.83 10.85
C GLY A 163 -10.36 11.90 9.76
N ARG A 164 -9.26 12.39 9.20
CA ARG A 164 -9.29 13.30 8.04
C ARG A 164 -9.14 12.49 6.75
N GLY A 165 -9.97 12.75 5.76
CA GLY A 165 -9.86 12.15 4.42
C GLY A 165 -10.87 11.06 4.10
N GLY A 166 -11.71 10.61 5.02
CA GLY A 166 -12.79 9.65 4.71
C GLY A 166 -13.92 10.27 3.89
N PRO A 167 -14.60 9.49 3.02
CA PRO A 167 -15.79 9.99 2.32
C PRO A 167 -16.85 10.40 3.34
N GLY A 168 -17.19 11.69 3.38
CA GLY A 168 -18.22 12.27 4.23
C GLY A 168 -17.73 13.07 5.44
N MET A 169 -16.43 13.22 5.65
CA MET A 169 -15.92 14.07 6.74
C MET A 169 -15.62 15.49 6.24
N ALA A 170 -16.52 16.40 6.55
CA ALA A 170 -16.30 17.82 6.35
C ALA A 170 -15.19 18.33 7.30
N ASN A 171 -14.31 19.16 6.75
CA ASN A 171 -13.14 19.79 7.37
C ASN A 171 -13.48 20.79 8.50
N ASN A 172 -14.23 20.42 9.53
CA ASN A 172 -14.67 21.37 10.56
C ASN A 172 -14.04 21.21 11.95
N GLY A 173 -12.90 20.55 12.08
CA GLY A 173 -12.11 20.57 13.33
C GLY A 173 -12.84 20.11 14.60
N LYS A 174 -14.07 19.62 14.52
CA LYS A 174 -14.83 19.04 15.64
C LYS A 174 -14.74 17.53 15.58
N ALA A 175 -14.39 16.92 16.72
CA ALA A 175 -14.51 15.48 16.90
C ALA A 175 -15.96 15.05 16.62
N PRO A 176 -16.20 13.97 15.85
CA PRO A 176 -17.55 13.47 15.60
C PRO A 176 -18.18 12.97 16.91
N ALA A 177 -19.48 13.22 17.06
CA ALA A 177 -20.26 12.66 18.16
C ALA A 177 -20.35 11.13 18.05
N ALA A 178 -20.34 10.43 19.19
CA ALA A 178 -20.42 8.98 19.27
C ALA A 178 -21.66 8.44 18.53
N PRO A 179 -21.54 7.38 17.71
CA PRO A 179 -22.67 6.79 17.02
C PRO A 179 -23.57 6.00 17.95
N ALA A 180 -24.88 6.03 17.66
CA ALA A 180 -25.89 5.22 18.35
C ALA A 180 -25.63 3.71 18.12
N ALA A 181 -25.81 2.93 19.19
CA ALA A 181 -25.60 1.49 19.21
C ALA A 181 -26.50 0.77 18.17
N GLY A 182 -25.91 -0.12 17.36
CA GLY A 182 -26.72 -1.08 16.62
C GLY A 182 -26.32 -1.50 15.21
N LYS A 183 -25.06 -1.42 14.77
CA LYS A 183 -24.60 -2.17 13.60
C LYS A 183 -23.19 -2.69 13.86
N GLY A 184 -22.97 -3.98 13.56
CA GLY A 184 -21.68 -4.62 13.73
C GLY A 184 -20.56 -3.91 12.96
N PRO A 185 -19.31 -4.05 13.39
CA PRO A 185 -18.22 -3.23 12.91
C PRO A 185 -17.94 -3.46 11.43
N SER A 186 -18.22 -2.45 10.62
CA SER A 186 -17.53 -2.29 9.36
C SER A 186 -16.09 -1.87 9.72
N ALA A 187 -15.14 -2.70 9.43
CA ALA A 187 -13.76 -2.66 9.94
C ALA A 187 -12.92 -1.46 9.47
N THR A 188 -13.51 -0.37 9.03
CA THR A 188 -12.79 0.73 8.37
C THR A 188 -13.30 2.12 8.69
N SER A 189 -14.14 2.28 9.72
CA SER A 189 -14.51 3.62 10.14
C SER A 189 -13.49 4.15 11.15
N PRO A 190 -12.79 5.26 10.86
CA PRO A 190 -11.90 5.92 11.83
C PRO A 190 -12.59 6.27 13.17
N GLN A 191 -13.93 6.29 13.16
CA GLN A 191 -14.77 6.61 14.31
C GLN A 191 -14.86 5.45 15.31
N ASP A 192 -14.62 4.20 14.88
CA ASP A 192 -14.68 3.02 15.74
C ASP A 192 -13.33 2.70 16.39
N VAL A 193 -12.30 3.48 16.07
CA VAL A 193 -10.94 3.26 16.54
C VAL A 193 -10.67 4.17 17.73
N ALA A 194 -10.95 3.69 18.93
CA ALA A 194 -10.46 4.34 20.14
C ALA A 194 -8.93 4.44 20.07
N GLY A 195 -8.38 5.68 20.14
CA GLY A 195 -6.95 5.89 20.13
C GLY A 195 -6.29 5.97 18.74
N CYS A 196 -7.00 6.35 17.69
CA CYS A 196 -6.40 6.47 16.35
C CYS A 196 -5.23 7.47 16.24
N LEU A 197 -4.99 8.30 17.26
CA LEU A 197 -3.87 9.24 17.30
C LEU A 197 -2.50 8.57 17.54
N ASP A 198 -2.48 7.36 18.10
CA ASP A 198 -1.25 6.60 18.34
C ASP A 198 -1.35 5.24 17.63
N ILE A 199 -0.57 5.06 16.59
CA ILE A 199 -0.57 3.84 15.79
C ILE A 199 -0.18 2.60 16.62
N LYS A 200 0.73 2.73 17.59
CA LYS A 200 1.21 1.60 18.39
C LYS A 200 0.11 1.03 19.30
N THR A 201 -0.71 1.89 19.89
CA THR A 201 -1.79 1.50 20.81
C THR A 201 -3.15 1.36 20.13
N GLN A 202 -3.21 1.64 18.84
CA GLN A 202 -4.44 1.53 18.06
C GLN A 202 -4.99 0.09 18.11
N ARG A 203 -6.31 -0.02 18.33
CA ARG A 203 -7.00 -1.30 18.23
C ARG A 203 -7.12 -1.71 16.76
N ILE A 204 -6.61 -2.89 16.43
CA ILE A 204 -6.64 -3.46 15.08
C ILE A 204 -7.32 -4.83 15.10
N ILE A 205 -7.84 -5.26 13.94
CA ILE A 205 -8.39 -6.60 13.76
C ILE A 205 -7.22 -7.59 13.68
N GLU A 206 -7.39 -8.74 14.33
CA GLU A 206 -6.45 -9.86 14.22
C GLU A 206 -6.56 -10.53 12.85
N HIS A 207 -5.41 -10.79 12.21
CA HIS A 207 -5.29 -11.42 10.90
C HIS A 207 -4.40 -12.67 10.96
N PRO A 208 -4.87 -13.78 11.58
CA PRO A 208 -4.03 -14.96 11.85
C PRO A 208 -3.53 -15.66 10.59
N ASP A 209 -4.23 -15.53 9.48
CA ASP A 209 -3.88 -16.12 8.18
C ASP A 209 -3.16 -15.16 7.24
N LEU A 210 -2.69 -14.02 7.75
CA LEU A 210 -1.96 -13.04 6.96
C LEU A 210 -0.72 -13.66 6.31
N THR A 211 -0.55 -13.41 5.02
CA THR A 211 0.66 -13.75 4.28
C THR A 211 1.33 -12.49 3.73
N LYS A 212 2.66 -12.50 3.65
CA LYS A 212 3.48 -11.37 3.23
C LYS A 212 4.57 -11.77 2.24
N SER A 213 5.00 -10.82 1.44
CA SER A 213 6.13 -10.96 0.52
C SER A 213 6.81 -9.60 0.36
N VAL A 214 8.13 -9.57 0.41
CA VAL A 214 8.90 -8.36 0.09
C VAL A 214 8.77 -8.08 -1.39
N VAL A 215 8.37 -6.87 -1.74
CA VAL A 215 8.30 -6.39 -3.12
C VAL A 215 9.64 -5.80 -3.52
N LEU A 216 10.11 -4.80 -2.77
CA LEU A 216 11.41 -4.17 -2.95
C LEU A 216 11.83 -3.38 -1.69
N VAL A 217 13.07 -2.92 -1.66
CA VAL A 217 13.58 -1.98 -0.66
C VAL A 217 14.31 -0.84 -1.35
N ASP A 218 13.83 0.36 -1.15
CA ASP A 218 14.51 1.58 -1.54
C ASP A 218 15.44 2.01 -0.39
N GLU A 219 16.73 1.74 -0.54
CA GLU A 219 17.72 2.01 0.51
C GLU A 219 18.00 3.51 0.65
N GLU A 220 17.87 4.27 -0.42
CA GLU A 220 18.09 5.72 -0.41
C GLU A 220 16.99 6.43 0.37
N GLN A 221 15.75 6.08 0.11
CA GLN A 221 14.58 6.61 0.82
C GLN A 221 14.36 5.93 2.19
N GLY A 222 15.03 4.81 2.48
CA GLY A 222 14.78 4.03 3.70
C GLY A 222 13.36 3.43 3.70
N THR A 223 12.88 2.91 2.58
CA THR A 223 11.51 2.44 2.43
C THR A 223 11.46 0.98 2.00
N ALA A 224 10.72 0.14 2.72
CA ALA A 224 10.34 -1.20 2.27
C ALA A 224 8.92 -1.17 1.69
N LEU A 225 8.70 -1.84 0.57
CA LEU A 225 7.38 -2.12 0.02
C LEU A 225 7.07 -3.60 0.21
N LEU A 226 5.98 -3.91 0.91
CA LEU A 226 5.49 -5.27 1.10
C LEU A 226 4.18 -5.48 0.34
N TRP A 227 4.01 -6.66 -0.21
CA TRP A 227 2.71 -7.20 -0.59
C TRP A 227 2.18 -8.04 0.57
N MET A 228 0.90 -7.88 0.89
CA MET A 228 0.24 -8.69 1.92
C MET A 228 -1.15 -9.09 1.47
N ASN A 229 -1.57 -10.30 1.86
CA ASN A 229 -2.95 -10.74 1.87
C ASN A 229 -3.35 -10.97 3.33
N PHE A 230 -4.37 -10.24 3.78
CA PHE A 230 -4.78 -10.21 5.19
C PHE A 230 -5.57 -11.44 5.63
N GLY A 231 -5.85 -12.37 4.71
CA GLY A 231 -6.63 -13.57 5.01
C GLY A 231 -8.13 -13.32 5.18
N ASP A 232 -8.85 -14.37 5.48
CA ASP A 232 -10.31 -14.33 5.64
C ASP A 232 -10.70 -14.08 7.09
N THR A 233 -10.96 -12.85 7.44
CA THR A 233 -11.48 -12.47 8.77
C THR A 233 -13.01 -12.29 8.77
N GLY A 234 -13.66 -12.50 7.62
CA GLY A 234 -15.07 -12.15 7.41
C GLY A 234 -15.32 -10.64 7.21
N SER A 235 -14.34 -9.78 7.52
CA SER A 235 -14.47 -8.31 7.46
C SER A 235 -14.58 -7.76 6.04
N TYR A 236 -14.12 -8.51 5.04
CA TYR A 236 -14.06 -8.08 3.64
C TYR A 236 -15.11 -8.78 2.76
N GLY A 237 -16.12 -9.41 3.39
CA GLY A 237 -17.12 -10.24 2.74
C GLY A 237 -16.67 -11.70 2.61
N ALA A 238 -17.65 -12.61 2.58
CA ALA A 238 -17.38 -14.05 2.54
C ALA A 238 -16.49 -14.44 1.34
N GLY A 239 -15.43 -15.19 1.60
CA GLY A 239 -14.50 -15.67 0.58
C GLY A 239 -13.51 -14.63 0.05
N ASN A 240 -13.46 -13.44 0.65
CA ASN A 240 -12.58 -12.35 0.26
C ASN A 240 -11.57 -12.00 1.35
N ALA A 241 -10.48 -11.38 0.93
CA ALA A 241 -9.46 -10.79 1.78
C ALA A 241 -9.00 -9.45 1.23
N LEU A 242 -8.39 -8.64 2.08
CA LEU A 242 -7.73 -7.41 1.67
C LEU A 242 -6.33 -7.74 1.16
N VAL A 243 -6.05 -7.37 -0.08
CA VAL A 243 -4.71 -7.45 -0.69
C VAL A 243 -4.13 -6.05 -0.76
N VAL A 244 -2.90 -5.90 -0.30
CA VAL A 244 -2.26 -4.62 -0.03
C VAL A 244 -0.86 -4.58 -0.63
N TYR A 245 -0.49 -3.45 -1.22
CA TYR A 245 0.89 -3.02 -1.37
C TYR A 245 1.11 -1.89 -0.37
N GLU A 246 1.97 -2.13 0.60
CA GLU A 246 2.16 -1.24 1.74
C GLU A 246 3.62 -0.83 1.87
N ALA A 247 3.85 0.47 1.86
CA ALA A 247 5.17 1.09 1.98
C ALA A 247 5.42 1.52 3.43
N PHE A 248 6.60 1.19 3.93
CA PHE A 248 7.06 1.47 5.29
C PHE A 248 8.28 2.36 5.24
N LYS A 249 8.13 3.59 5.67
CA LYS A 249 9.24 4.55 5.82
C LYS A 249 9.96 4.31 7.14
N VAL A 250 11.25 3.99 7.07
CA VAL A 250 12.06 3.61 8.23
C VAL A 250 13.34 4.42 8.26
N TYR A 251 13.60 5.11 9.37
CA TYR A 251 14.89 5.71 9.68
C TYR A 251 15.07 5.78 11.21
N GLY A 252 16.31 5.89 11.68
CA GLY A 252 16.60 5.83 13.11
C GLY A 252 16.11 4.56 13.79
N ASN A 253 16.00 3.44 13.04
CA ASN A 253 15.40 2.16 13.45
C ASN A 253 13.91 2.20 13.82
N GLN A 254 13.19 3.24 13.39
CA GLN A 254 11.76 3.41 13.67
C GLN A 254 10.95 3.56 12.37
N MET A 255 9.70 3.08 12.40
CA MET A 255 8.72 3.33 11.33
C MET A 255 8.05 4.68 11.55
N HIS A 256 8.10 5.55 10.56
CA HIS A 256 7.51 6.90 10.62
C HIS A 256 6.23 7.03 9.78
N VAL A 257 6.19 6.33 8.65
CA VAL A 257 5.05 6.37 7.73
C VAL A 257 4.71 4.96 7.30
N VAL A 258 3.42 4.65 7.30
CA VAL A 258 2.85 3.45 6.68
C VAL A 258 1.84 3.92 5.64
N GLN A 259 2.04 3.53 4.37
CA GLN A 259 1.14 3.89 3.28
C GLN A 259 0.71 2.66 2.50
N ALA A 260 -0.59 2.44 2.44
CA ALA A 260 -1.19 1.31 1.76
C ALA A 260 -2.03 1.73 0.56
N PHE A 261 -1.82 1.05 -0.59
CA PHE A 261 -2.80 0.92 -1.65
C PHE A 261 -3.34 -0.49 -1.62
N MET A 262 -4.66 -0.61 -1.51
CA MET A 262 -5.30 -1.88 -1.21
C MET A 262 -6.58 -2.11 -2.01
N LYS A 263 -6.93 -3.39 -2.16
CA LYS A 263 -8.12 -3.86 -2.86
C LYS A 263 -8.62 -5.15 -2.25
N VAL A 264 -9.93 -5.31 -2.19
CA VAL A 264 -10.56 -6.60 -1.82
C VAL A 264 -10.49 -7.55 -3.01
N LEU A 265 -9.88 -8.73 -2.80
CA LEU A 265 -9.72 -9.81 -3.77
C LEU A 265 -10.14 -11.15 -3.13
N PRO A 266 -10.27 -12.25 -3.90
CA PRO A 266 -10.47 -13.58 -3.33
C PRO A 266 -9.42 -13.92 -2.26
N LYS A 267 -9.81 -14.57 -1.17
CA LYS A 267 -8.96 -14.85 0.00
C LYS A 267 -7.73 -15.71 -0.30
N ASP A 268 -7.80 -16.54 -1.32
CA ASP A 268 -6.73 -17.42 -1.80
C ASP A 268 -5.79 -16.76 -2.80
N THR A 269 -5.95 -15.45 -3.04
CA THR A 269 -5.07 -14.67 -3.90
C THR A 269 -3.62 -14.76 -3.43
N LYS A 270 -2.74 -15.20 -4.33
CA LYS A 270 -1.29 -15.27 -4.11
C LYS A 270 -0.59 -14.22 -4.95
N ARG A 271 0.50 -13.66 -4.45
CA ARG A 271 1.27 -12.66 -5.20
C ARG A 271 1.76 -13.19 -6.57
N GLY A 272 2.20 -14.46 -6.60
CA GLY A 272 2.74 -15.06 -7.82
C GLY A 272 4.16 -14.61 -8.19
N TRP A 273 4.80 -13.77 -7.34
CA TRP A 273 6.17 -13.25 -7.49
C TRP A 273 6.92 -13.39 -6.17
N GLY A 274 8.22 -13.74 -6.26
CA GLY A 274 9.09 -13.86 -5.10
C GLY A 274 8.61 -14.93 -4.10
N THR A 275 9.05 -14.80 -2.85
CA THR A 275 8.70 -15.72 -1.75
C THR A 275 7.62 -15.13 -0.87
N THR A 276 6.54 -15.88 -0.65
CA THR A 276 5.48 -15.54 0.29
C THR A 276 5.67 -16.30 1.61
N ARG A 277 5.52 -15.61 2.74
CA ARG A 277 5.62 -16.15 4.10
C ARG A 277 4.38 -15.81 4.91
N ARG A 278 4.18 -16.49 6.06
CA ARG A 278 3.15 -16.08 7.02
C ARG A 278 3.53 -14.78 7.72
N GLY A 279 2.53 -14.01 8.16
CA GLY A 279 2.75 -12.69 8.77
C GLY A 279 3.58 -12.74 10.05
N ALA A 280 3.45 -13.82 10.83
CA ALA A 280 4.18 -14.01 12.08
C ALA A 280 5.64 -14.53 11.91
N GLU A 281 6.01 -15.04 10.72
CA GLU A 281 7.37 -15.45 10.38
C GLU A 281 8.21 -14.21 10.01
#